data_3d8d484702e5f312fc2926194f763058
#
_entry.id   3d8d484702e5f312fc2926194f763058
#
_cell.length_a   1.000
_cell.length_b   1.000
_cell.length_c   1.000
_cell.angle_alpha   90.00
_cell.angle_beta   90.00
_cell.angle_gamma   90.00
#
_symmetry.space_group_name_H-M   'P 1'
#
loop_
_entity.id
_entity.type
_entity.pdbx_description
1 polymer ?
#
loop_
_entity_poly.entity_id
_entity_poly.type
_entity_poly.pdbx_seq_one_letter_code
_entity_poly.pdbx_strand_id
1 'polypeptide(L)'
;MLGLGGVIKLVRPVNAVIAFLAVISGAATVTEMFLRQEVVLGAVSASLILMSGNAINDVFDLEADRVNRPDRPLPRGELSVRDAWEISLVLAGLALVLALSINIRCFVVALFYAAMFFAYAAWLKPTGLLGNILVSSGTGMSFIYGSLTVDWFLPITVIFAACALLLNLGREIVKGVEDIAGDKARNCKTIAIRYGPRVAGFSVVALYTVVLPLSAAPYLLGYAGWLYGVSILIADLVVVAVIRESAKLGPDNATRTSRLIKLSMTLGIVAFLVGAVS
;
A
#
# COMPACT_ATOMS: atom_id res chain seq x y z
N MET A 1 17.80 10.73 23.74
CA MET A 1 17.30 11.55 22.61
C MET A 1 16.85 10.62 21.53
N LEU A 2 15.62 10.80 20.99
CA LEU A 2 15.11 10.07 19.83
C LEU A 2 16.05 10.30 18.64
N GLY A 3 16.69 9.24 18.14
CA GLY A 3 17.54 9.32 16.96
C GLY A 3 16.70 9.58 15.70
N LEU A 4 16.84 10.74 15.06
CA LEU A 4 16.07 11.11 13.86
C LEU A 4 16.14 10.03 12.78
N GLY A 5 17.31 9.40 12.59
CA GLY A 5 17.49 8.30 11.63
C GLY A 5 16.62 7.07 11.93
N GLY A 6 16.44 6.71 13.21
CA GLY A 6 15.56 5.63 13.64
C GLY A 6 14.08 5.93 13.34
N VAL A 7 13.63 7.18 13.61
CA VAL A 7 12.26 7.61 13.31
C VAL A 7 11.97 7.55 11.80
N ILE A 8 12.89 8.07 10.97
CA ILE A 8 12.72 8.03 9.51
C ILE A 8 12.59 6.60 8.98
N LYS A 9 13.42 5.68 9.49
CA LYS A 9 13.34 4.26 9.10
C LYS A 9 12.02 3.62 9.54
N LEU A 10 11.53 3.95 10.76
CA LEU A 10 10.29 3.43 11.32
C LEU A 10 9.08 3.82 10.48
N VAL A 11 8.94 5.11 10.12
CA VAL A 11 7.76 5.63 9.43
C VAL A 11 7.75 5.33 7.92
N ARG A 12 8.89 4.95 7.33
CA ARG A 12 9.03 4.57 5.89
C ARG A 12 8.52 5.66 4.94
N PRO A 13 9.19 6.82 4.83
CA PRO A 13 8.69 7.98 4.10
C PRO A 13 8.41 7.73 2.62
N VAL A 14 9.13 6.82 1.98
CA VAL A 14 8.88 6.44 0.57
C VAL A 14 7.47 5.87 0.39
N ASN A 15 7.00 5.03 1.32
CA ASN A 15 5.63 4.51 1.26
C ASN A 15 4.60 5.62 1.49
N ALA A 16 4.90 6.59 2.34
CA ALA A 16 4.04 7.75 2.61
C ALA A 16 3.90 8.65 1.38
N VAL A 17 4.99 8.88 0.62
CA VAL A 17 4.95 9.60 -0.67
C VAL A 17 4.07 8.87 -1.69
N ILE A 18 4.14 7.54 -1.75
CA ILE A 18 3.28 6.74 -2.62
C ILE A 18 1.80 6.91 -2.24
N ALA A 19 1.48 6.88 -0.95
CA ALA A 19 0.11 7.11 -0.47
C ALA A 19 -0.36 8.54 -0.78
N PHE A 20 0.50 9.54 -0.58
CA PHE A 20 0.23 10.93 -0.95
C PHE A 20 -0.15 11.06 -2.44
N LEU A 21 0.66 10.49 -3.32
CA LEU A 21 0.42 10.52 -4.77
C LEU A 21 -0.85 9.76 -5.16
N ALA A 22 -1.18 8.66 -4.49
CA ALA A 22 -2.41 7.92 -4.73
C ALA A 22 -3.66 8.77 -4.38
N VAL A 23 -3.62 9.54 -3.28
CA VAL A 23 -4.70 10.48 -2.92
C VAL A 23 -4.83 11.58 -3.95
N ILE A 24 -3.72 12.20 -4.37
CA ILE A 24 -3.73 13.22 -5.43
C ILE A 24 -4.31 12.64 -6.73
N SER A 25 -3.89 11.42 -7.13
CA SER A 25 -4.43 10.75 -8.33
C SER A 25 -5.93 10.50 -8.22
N GLY A 26 -6.42 10.08 -7.05
CA GLY A 26 -7.84 9.89 -6.81
C GLY A 26 -8.64 11.20 -6.90
N ALA A 27 -8.14 12.29 -6.33
CA ALA A 27 -8.76 13.61 -6.44
C ALA A 27 -8.78 14.11 -7.90
N ALA A 28 -7.71 13.91 -8.64
CA ALA A 28 -7.59 14.34 -10.04
C ALA A 28 -8.61 13.66 -10.97
N THR A 29 -9.21 12.52 -10.56
CA THR A 29 -10.31 11.91 -11.34
C THR A 29 -11.63 12.68 -11.26
N VAL A 30 -11.81 13.58 -10.28
CA VAL A 30 -13.08 14.29 -10.01
C VAL A 30 -12.95 15.81 -10.08
N THR A 31 -11.73 16.36 -10.17
CA THR A 31 -11.49 17.80 -10.27
C THR A 31 -10.19 18.12 -10.97
N GLU A 32 -10.20 19.17 -11.81
CA GLU A 32 -8.98 19.72 -12.39
C GLU A 32 -8.10 20.44 -11.35
N MET A 33 -8.71 20.91 -10.26
CA MET A 33 -8.01 21.58 -9.15
C MET A 33 -7.52 20.57 -8.09
N PHE A 34 -6.82 19.53 -8.51
CA PHE A 34 -6.39 18.41 -7.63
C PHE A 34 -5.28 18.78 -6.63
N LEU A 35 -4.74 20.00 -6.67
CA LEU A 35 -3.79 20.53 -5.69
C LEU A 35 -4.41 21.55 -4.73
N ARG A 36 -5.75 21.62 -4.66
CA ARG A 36 -6.42 22.48 -3.67
C ARG A 36 -6.16 22.02 -2.24
N GLN A 37 -6.37 22.92 -1.28
CA GLN A 37 -5.99 22.71 0.12
C GLN A 37 -6.55 21.42 0.71
N GLU A 38 -7.83 21.11 0.47
CA GLU A 38 -8.50 19.92 1.03
C GLU A 38 -7.88 18.62 0.53
N VAL A 39 -7.44 18.57 -0.73
CA VAL A 39 -6.77 17.42 -1.31
C VAL A 39 -5.38 17.23 -0.71
N VAL A 40 -4.63 18.32 -0.56
CA VAL A 40 -3.29 18.27 0.06
C VAL A 40 -3.38 17.83 1.51
N LEU A 41 -4.34 18.38 2.29
CA LEU A 41 -4.58 17.95 3.67
C LEU A 41 -4.98 16.48 3.74
N GLY A 42 -5.82 16.00 2.81
CA GLY A 42 -6.18 14.58 2.70
C GLY A 42 -4.99 13.69 2.38
N ALA A 43 -4.13 14.11 1.44
CA ALA A 43 -2.92 13.38 1.09
C ALA A 43 -1.93 13.29 2.27
N VAL A 44 -1.78 14.38 3.04
CA VAL A 44 -1.00 14.37 4.29
C VAL A 44 -1.64 13.45 5.33
N SER A 45 -2.96 13.55 5.55
CA SER A 45 -3.70 12.69 6.49
C SER A 45 -3.50 11.20 6.17
N ALA A 46 -3.72 10.77 4.91
CA ALA A 46 -3.52 9.38 4.50
C ALA A 46 -2.06 8.92 4.69
N SER A 47 -1.10 9.78 4.39
CA SER A 47 0.32 9.52 4.63
C SER A 47 0.62 9.29 6.11
N LEU A 48 0.08 10.11 6.99
CA LEU A 48 0.24 9.99 8.44
C LEU A 48 -0.42 8.72 8.99
N ILE A 49 -1.60 8.32 8.49
CA ILE A 49 -2.23 7.03 8.84
C ILE A 49 -1.32 5.86 8.44
N LEU A 50 -0.74 5.89 7.24
CA LEU A 50 0.17 4.84 6.81
C LEU A 50 1.46 4.81 7.63
N MET A 51 2.04 5.97 7.96
CA MET A 51 3.21 6.08 8.83
C MET A 51 2.92 5.53 10.23
N SER A 52 1.76 5.87 10.81
CA SER A 52 1.27 5.33 12.07
C SER A 52 1.14 3.80 12.00
N GLY A 53 0.51 3.28 10.95
CA GLY A 53 0.39 1.85 10.70
C GLY A 53 1.73 1.13 10.57
N ASN A 54 2.73 1.75 9.93
CA ASN A 54 4.09 1.19 9.86
C ASN A 54 4.75 1.12 11.25
N ALA A 55 4.63 2.17 12.06
CA ALA A 55 5.21 2.22 13.40
C ALA A 55 4.60 1.15 14.31
N ILE A 56 3.27 1.05 14.35
CA ILE A 56 2.59 0.04 15.17
C ILE A 56 2.85 -1.38 14.69
N ASN A 57 2.96 -1.59 13.36
CA ASN A 57 3.29 -2.89 12.81
C ASN A 57 4.68 -3.36 13.25
N ASP A 58 5.69 -2.47 13.27
CA ASP A 58 7.04 -2.82 13.72
C ASP A 58 7.08 -3.17 15.23
N VAL A 59 6.18 -2.60 16.05
CA VAL A 59 6.02 -3.00 17.47
C VAL A 59 5.57 -4.46 17.59
N PHE A 60 4.50 -4.82 16.87
CA PHE A 60 3.96 -6.19 16.93
C PHE A 60 4.82 -7.20 16.17
N ASP A 61 5.66 -6.74 15.23
CA ASP A 61 6.57 -7.59 14.46
C ASP A 61 7.94 -7.80 15.13
N LEU A 62 8.23 -7.20 16.29
CA LEU A 62 9.58 -7.13 16.88
C LEU A 62 10.31 -8.49 16.89
N GLU A 63 9.64 -9.57 17.33
CA GLU A 63 10.26 -10.90 17.38
C GLU A 63 10.53 -11.47 15.97
N ALA A 64 9.62 -11.26 15.01
CA ALA A 64 9.83 -11.68 13.63
C ALA A 64 10.93 -10.85 12.95
N ASP A 65 10.98 -9.55 13.27
CA ASP A 65 11.99 -8.64 12.72
C ASP A 65 13.39 -8.91 13.26
N ARG A 66 13.54 -9.43 14.47
CA ARG A 66 14.84 -9.90 14.97
C ARG A 66 15.44 -10.98 14.08
N VAL A 67 14.59 -11.79 13.44
CA VAL A 67 15.01 -12.86 12.52
C VAL A 67 15.15 -12.34 11.08
N ASN A 68 14.12 -11.66 10.57
CA ASN A 68 14.03 -11.30 9.14
C ASN A 68 14.71 -9.97 8.82
N ARG A 69 14.70 -9.00 9.76
CA ARG A 69 15.12 -7.60 9.56
C ARG A 69 15.85 -7.05 10.78
N PRO A 70 17.00 -7.65 11.18
CA PRO A 70 17.72 -7.23 12.39
C PRO A 70 18.28 -5.81 12.33
N ASP A 71 18.31 -5.21 11.14
CA ASP A 71 18.75 -3.84 10.85
C ASP A 71 17.67 -2.77 11.11
N ARG A 72 16.42 -3.18 11.45
CA ARG A 72 15.34 -2.23 11.79
C ARG A 72 15.58 -1.53 13.12
N PRO A 73 14.99 -0.31 13.33
CA PRO A 73 15.25 0.50 14.52
C PRO A 73 14.92 -0.16 15.86
N LEU A 74 13.80 -0.91 15.94
CA LEU A 74 13.40 -1.59 17.18
C LEU A 74 14.30 -2.79 17.51
N PRO A 75 14.56 -3.75 16.60
CA PRO A 75 15.52 -4.83 16.84
C PRO A 75 16.92 -4.34 17.22
N ARG A 76 17.39 -3.23 16.64
CA ARG A 76 18.70 -2.61 16.96
C ARG A 76 18.72 -1.84 18.26
N GLY A 77 17.55 -1.59 18.88
CA GLY A 77 17.46 -0.73 20.07
C GLY A 77 17.70 0.77 19.78
N GLU A 78 17.66 1.20 18.51
CA GLU A 78 17.72 2.62 18.12
C GLU A 78 16.48 3.39 18.61
N LEU A 79 15.33 2.71 18.75
CA LEU A 79 14.08 3.19 19.32
C LEU A 79 13.52 2.13 20.28
N SER A 80 12.89 2.59 21.37
CA SER A 80 12.16 1.71 22.27
C SER A 80 10.76 1.39 21.69
N VAL A 81 10.15 0.33 22.20
CA VAL A 81 8.75 -0.02 21.89
C VAL A 81 7.82 1.13 22.29
N ARG A 82 8.09 1.80 23.41
CA ARG A 82 7.32 2.95 23.88
C ARG A 82 7.41 4.12 22.89
N ASP A 83 8.61 4.43 22.40
CA ASP A 83 8.79 5.50 21.39
C ASP A 83 7.96 5.22 20.12
N ALA A 84 7.96 3.97 19.65
CA ALA A 84 7.20 3.58 18.47
C ALA A 84 5.69 3.69 18.68
N TRP A 85 5.18 3.32 19.87
CA TRP A 85 3.81 3.54 20.26
C TRP A 85 3.42 5.02 20.29
N GLU A 86 4.23 5.86 20.95
CA GLU A 86 3.98 7.30 21.05
C GLU A 86 3.96 7.94 19.66
N ILE A 87 4.94 7.61 18.80
CA ILE A 87 4.99 8.09 17.41
C ILE A 87 3.73 7.66 16.65
N SER A 88 3.32 6.40 16.74
CA SER A 88 2.12 5.90 16.06
C SER A 88 0.87 6.67 16.49
N LEU A 89 0.66 6.86 17.79
CA LEU A 89 -0.52 7.56 18.33
C LEU A 89 -0.55 9.03 17.91
N VAL A 90 0.59 9.72 17.98
CA VAL A 90 0.70 11.13 17.56
C VAL A 90 0.38 11.28 16.07
N LEU A 91 0.95 10.42 15.22
CA LEU A 91 0.70 10.46 13.77
C LEU A 91 -0.78 10.17 13.45
N ALA A 92 -1.38 9.17 14.11
CA ALA A 92 -2.81 8.87 13.94
C ALA A 92 -3.69 10.04 14.39
N GLY A 93 -3.42 10.62 15.56
CA GLY A 93 -4.15 11.78 16.08
C GLY A 93 -4.11 12.98 15.15
N LEU A 94 -2.92 13.34 14.66
CA LEU A 94 -2.74 14.44 13.69
C LEU A 94 -3.50 14.15 12.38
N ALA A 95 -3.43 12.91 11.88
CA ALA A 95 -4.13 12.51 10.67
C ALA A 95 -5.66 12.66 10.82
N LEU A 96 -6.22 12.26 11.96
CA LEU A 96 -7.66 12.36 12.23
C LEU A 96 -8.12 13.82 12.35
N VAL A 97 -7.31 14.68 12.98
CA VAL A 97 -7.59 16.13 13.05
C VAL A 97 -7.61 16.74 11.64
N LEU A 98 -6.63 16.41 10.78
CA LEU A 98 -6.61 16.87 9.39
C LEU A 98 -7.80 16.34 8.60
N ALA A 99 -8.14 15.05 8.74
CA ALA A 99 -9.28 14.47 8.06
C ALA A 99 -10.61 15.14 8.45
N LEU A 100 -10.79 15.44 9.75
CA LEU A 100 -11.98 16.10 10.25
C LEU A 100 -12.08 17.55 9.75
N SER A 101 -10.96 18.25 9.57
CA SER A 101 -10.95 19.61 9.02
C SER A 101 -11.35 19.69 7.54
N ILE A 102 -11.34 18.55 6.83
CA ILE A 102 -11.79 18.47 5.44
C ILE A 102 -13.30 18.22 5.39
N ASN A 103 -13.74 17.05 5.83
CA ASN A 103 -15.15 16.68 5.93
C ASN A 103 -15.34 15.38 6.75
N ILE A 104 -16.59 15.11 7.13
CA ILE A 104 -16.90 13.91 7.94
C ILE A 104 -16.61 12.59 7.22
N ARG A 105 -16.74 12.52 5.89
CA ARG A 105 -16.45 11.31 5.10
C ARG A 105 -14.96 10.94 5.21
N CYS A 106 -14.08 11.93 5.05
CA CYS A 106 -12.65 11.76 5.22
C CYS A 106 -12.31 11.32 6.65
N PHE A 107 -12.93 11.93 7.67
CA PHE A 107 -12.71 11.54 9.06
C PHE A 107 -13.10 10.08 9.32
N VAL A 108 -14.27 9.64 8.88
CA VAL A 108 -14.76 8.27 9.06
C VAL A 108 -13.83 7.26 8.37
N VAL A 109 -13.39 7.54 7.13
CA VAL A 109 -12.45 6.67 6.41
C VAL A 109 -11.10 6.62 7.11
N ALA A 110 -10.55 7.77 7.53
CA ALA A 110 -9.26 7.83 8.23
C ALA A 110 -9.31 7.08 9.57
N LEU A 111 -10.39 7.25 10.34
CA LEU A 111 -10.61 6.55 11.62
C LEU A 111 -10.71 5.03 11.40
N PHE A 112 -11.48 4.61 10.39
CA PHE A 112 -11.59 3.18 10.06
C PHE A 112 -10.22 2.56 9.72
N TYR A 113 -9.41 3.24 8.88
CA TYR A 113 -8.09 2.70 8.50
C TYR A 113 -7.06 2.80 9.61
N ALA A 114 -7.11 3.81 10.48
CA ALA A 114 -6.27 3.85 11.69
C ALA A 114 -6.56 2.64 12.59
N ALA A 115 -7.83 2.38 12.88
CA ALA A 115 -8.26 1.22 13.67
C ALA A 115 -7.93 -0.10 12.96
N MET A 116 -8.12 -0.18 11.65
CA MET A 116 -7.88 -1.38 10.85
C MET A 116 -6.39 -1.73 10.79
N PHE A 117 -5.47 -0.75 10.61
CA PHE A 117 -4.04 -1.02 10.63
C PHE A 117 -3.56 -1.46 12.00
N PHE A 118 -4.12 -0.91 13.08
CA PHE A 118 -3.88 -1.41 14.43
C PHE A 118 -4.35 -2.86 14.57
N ALA A 119 -5.60 -3.16 14.23
CA ALA A 119 -6.17 -4.51 14.30
C ALA A 119 -5.41 -5.50 13.42
N TYR A 120 -4.96 -5.05 12.24
CA TYR A 120 -4.09 -5.83 11.36
C TYR A 120 -2.79 -6.22 12.07
N ALA A 121 -2.06 -5.25 12.63
CA ALA A 121 -0.78 -5.49 13.28
C ALA A 121 -0.93 -6.42 14.51
N ALA A 122 -1.98 -6.19 15.33
CA ALA A 122 -2.20 -6.91 16.57
C ALA A 122 -2.73 -8.34 16.37
N TRP A 123 -3.70 -8.53 15.45
CA TRP A 123 -4.48 -9.78 15.40
C TRP A 123 -4.64 -10.37 13.99
N LEU A 124 -4.73 -9.55 12.95
CA LEU A 124 -5.15 -10.04 11.63
C LEU A 124 -3.99 -10.46 10.74
N LYS A 125 -2.78 -9.96 10.96
CA LYS A 125 -1.60 -10.35 10.21
C LYS A 125 -1.34 -11.87 10.24
N PRO A 126 -1.46 -12.57 11.37
CA PRO A 126 -1.28 -14.03 11.40
C PRO A 126 -2.32 -14.82 10.62
N THR A 127 -3.45 -14.22 10.23
CA THR A 127 -4.49 -14.90 9.44
C THR A 127 -4.07 -15.16 7.99
N GLY A 128 -2.99 -14.54 7.53
CA GLY A 128 -2.45 -14.71 6.18
C GLY A 128 -3.24 -13.94 5.13
N LEU A 129 -3.97 -14.63 4.24
CA LEU A 129 -4.64 -13.98 3.10
C LEU A 129 -5.64 -12.89 3.52
N LEU A 130 -6.42 -13.09 4.58
CA LEU A 130 -7.34 -12.06 5.07
C LEU A 130 -6.59 -10.80 5.50
N GLY A 131 -5.49 -10.96 6.25
CA GLY A 131 -4.63 -9.83 6.61
C GLY A 131 -4.08 -9.09 5.39
N ASN A 132 -3.62 -9.84 4.38
CA ASN A 132 -3.10 -9.27 3.13
C ASN A 132 -4.18 -8.48 2.36
N ILE A 133 -5.42 -8.98 2.29
CA ILE A 133 -6.55 -8.28 1.67
C ILE A 133 -6.83 -6.97 2.42
N LEU A 134 -6.87 -7.01 3.76
CA LEU A 134 -7.17 -5.83 4.56
C LEU A 134 -6.10 -4.74 4.41
N VAL A 135 -4.82 -5.08 4.48
CA VAL A 135 -3.76 -4.08 4.29
C VAL A 135 -3.72 -3.56 2.85
N SER A 136 -4.04 -4.40 1.87
CA SER A 136 -4.08 -4.01 0.47
C SER A 136 -5.28 -3.12 0.14
N SER A 137 -6.41 -3.30 0.86
CA SER A 137 -7.57 -2.41 0.72
C SER A 137 -7.23 -0.96 1.05
N GLY A 138 -6.31 -0.72 2.01
CA GLY A 138 -5.82 0.62 2.32
C GLY A 138 -5.13 1.31 1.15
N THR A 139 -4.37 0.55 0.33
CA THR A 139 -3.73 1.08 -0.87
C THR A 139 -4.77 1.50 -1.91
N GLY A 140 -5.77 0.67 -2.17
CA GLY A 140 -6.87 1.02 -3.08
C GLY A 140 -7.71 2.19 -2.54
N MET A 141 -8.03 2.16 -1.24
CA MET A 141 -8.82 3.22 -0.62
C MET A 141 -8.16 4.59 -0.68
N SER A 142 -6.84 4.68 -0.78
CA SER A 142 -6.15 5.96 -0.93
C SER A 142 -6.64 6.76 -2.16
N PHE A 143 -6.98 6.09 -3.26
CA PHE A 143 -7.57 6.74 -4.44
C PHE A 143 -9.00 7.23 -4.17
N ILE A 144 -9.84 6.40 -3.59
CA ILE A 144 -11.22 6.78 -3.22
C ILE A 144 -11.19 7.90 -2.17
N TYR A 145 -10.30 7.82 -1.20
CA TYR A 145 -10.13 8.85 -0.18
C TYR A 145 -9.77 10.21 -0.80
N GLY A 146 -8.91 10.21 -1.84
CA GLY A 146 -8.57 11.42 -2.59
C GLY A 146 -9.80 12.09 -3.20
N SER A 147 -10.65 11.35 -3.89
CA SER A 147 -11.87 11.91 -4.46
C SER A 147 -12.86 12.39 -3.40
N LEU A 148 -12.95 11.70 -2.25
CA LEU A 148 -13.81 12.10 -1.11
C LEU A 148 -13.37 13.41 -0.44
N THR A 149 -12.16 13.89 -0.66
CA THR A 149 -11.72 15.20 -0.16
C THR A 149 -12.47 16.34 -0.85
N VAL A 150 -12.95 16.11 -2.07
CA VAL A 150 -13.62 17.12 -2.92
C VAL A 150 -15.10 16.84 -3.02
N ASP A 151 -15.47 15.64 -3.52
CA ASP A 151 -16.86 15.27 -3.79
C ASP A 151 -17.07 13.76 -3.60
N TRP A 152 -17.52 13.06 -4.63
CA TRP A 152 -17.73 11.62 -4.68
C TRP A 152 -16.81 10.98 -5.73
N PHE A 153 -16.65 9.67 -5.68
CA PHE A 153 -15.76 8.97 -6.62
C PHE A 153 -16.47 8.60 -7.92
N LEU A 154 -15.73 8.60 -9.02
CA LEU A 154 -16.17 8.18 -10.35
C LEU A 154 -15.78 6.72 -10.64
N PRO A 155 -16.36 6.07 -11.69
CA PRO A 155 -15.96 4.72 -12.10
C PRO A 155 -14.45 4.56 -12.33
N ILE A 156 -13.80 5.55 -12.94
CA ILE A 156 -12.34 5.54 -13.14
C ILE A 156 -11.57 5.50 -11.83
N THR A 157 -12.03 6.21 -10.79
CA THR A 157 -11.42 6.16 -9.44
C THR A 157 -11.49 4.74 -8.87
N VAL A 158 -12.61 4.06 -9.06
CA VAL A 158 -12.81 2.67 -8.59
C VAL A 158 -11.89 1.72 -9.33
N ILE A 159 -11.68 1.91 -10.64
CA ILE A 159 -10.75 1.11 -11.43
C ILE A 159 -9.32 1.29 -10.90
N PHE A 160 -8.87 2.52 -10.68
CA PHE A 160 -7.55 2.80 -10.12
C PHE A 160 -7.38 2.18 -8.73
N ALA A 161 -8.39 2.31 -7.87
CA ALA A 161 -8.41 1.69 -6.53
C ALA A 161 -8.31 0.17 -6.60
N ALA A 162 -9.04 -0.48 -7.51
CA ALA A 162 -9.00 -1.92 -7.69
C ALA A 162 -7.64 -2.41 -8.21
N CYS A 163 -7.05 -1.73 -9.20
CA CYS A 163 -5.69 -2.04 -9.68
C CYS A 163 -4.67 -1.93 -8.53
N ALA A 164 -4.71 -0.85 -7.76
CA ALA A 164 -3.79 -0.63 -6.65
C ALA A 164 -3.95 -1.69 -5.53
N LEU A 165 -5.19 -2.07 -5.20
CA LEU A 165 -5.48 -3.15 -4.25
C LEU A 165 -4.89 -4.47 -4.74
N LEU A 166 -5.15 -4.87 -6.00
CA LEU A 166 -4.68 -6.14 -6.54
C LEU A 166 -3.15 -6.21 -6.63
N LEU A 167 -2.51 -5.12 -7.08
CA LEU A 167 -1.06 -5.02 -7.13
C LEU A 167 -0.43 -5.14 -5.73
N ASN A 168 -0.99 -4.44 -4.74
CA ASN A 168 -0.47 -4.54 -3.38
C ASN A 168 -0.76 -5.90 -2.74
N LEU A 169 -1.91 -6.53 -3.05
CA LEU A 169 -2.22 -7.88 -2.58
C LEU A 169 -1.20 -8.90 -3.08
N GLY A 170 -0.85 -8.85 -4.37
CA GLY A 170 0.20 -9.68 -4.93
C GLY A 170 1.56 -9.43 -4.28
N ARG A 171 1.87 -8.16 -3.96
CA ARG A 171 3.09 -7.80 -3.24
C ARG A 171 3.13 -8.39 -1.82
N GLU A 172 2.04 -8.33 -1.07
CA GLU A 172 1.98 -8.93 0.27
C GLU A 172 2.10 -10.46 0.22
N ILE A 173 1.57 -11.12 -0.83
CA ILE A 173 1.76 -12.55 -1.05
C ILE A 173 3.23 -12.88 -1.32
N VAL A 174 3.93 -12.10 -2.17
CA VAL A 174 5.37 -12.29 -2.45
C VAL A 174 6.20 -12.05 -1.21
N LYS A 175 5.89 -11.03 -0.40
CA LYS A 175 6.56 -10.79 0.89
C LYS A 175 6.42 -11.98 1.84
N GLY A 176 5.27 -12.66 1.84
CA GLY A 176 5.09 -13.89 2.60
C GLY A 176 6.06 -15.01 2.20
N VAL A 177 6.65 -14.97 0.98
CA VAL A 177 7.74 -15.88 0.58
C VAL A 177 9.10 -15.37 1.05
N GLU A 178 9.33 -14.04 1.01
CA GLU A 178 10.57 -13.43 1.54
C GLU A 178 10.72 -13.67 3.05
N ASP A 179 9.63 -13.58 3.80
CA ASP A 179 9.63 -13.49 5.26
C ASP A 179 9.22 -14.81 5.96
N ILE A 180 9.25 -15.97 5.27
CA ILE A 180 8.79 -17.29 5.78
C ILE A 180 9.38 -17.60 7.15
N ALA A 181 10.67 -17.34 7.41
CA ALA A 181 11.33 -17.69 8.67
C ALA A 181 10.73 -16.94 9.86
N GLY A 182 10.59 -15.62 9.77
CA GLY A 182 10.00 -14.82 10.84
C GLY A 182 8.48 -14.98 10.94
N ASP A 183 7.79 -15.17 9.81
CA ASP A 183 6.34 -15.43 9.81
C ASP A 183 5.99 -16.75 10.49
N LYS A 184 6.86 -17.77 10.38
CA LYS A 184 6.74 -19.03 11.16
C LYS A 184 6.89 -18.78 12.65
N ALA A 185 7.81 -17.92 13.07
CA ALA A 185 8.00 -17.57 14.49
C ALA A 185 6.76 -16.91 15.10
N ARG A 186 5.97 -16.18 14.29
CA ARG A 186 4.68 -15.59 14.68
C ARG A 186 3.46 -16.48 14.45
N ASN A 187 3.64 -17.75 14.07
CA ASN A 187 2.54 -18.65 13.70
C ASN A 187 1.63 -18.08 12.57
N CYS A 188 2.17 -17.30 11.66
CA CYS A 188 1.41 -16.75 10.53
C CYS A 188 1.00 -17.87 9.56
N LYS A 189 -0.22 -17.74 9.03
CA LYS A 189 -0.83 -18.71 8.09
C LYS A 189 -0.80 -18.16 6.67
N THR A 190 0.36 -17.62 6.22
CA THR A 190 0.51 -17.09 4.86
C THR A 190 0.34 -18.20 3.82
N ILE A 191 -0.02 -17.82 2.57
CA ILE A 191 -0.13 -18.77 1.46
C ILE A 191 1.20 -19.51 1.27
N ALA A 192 2.33 -18.81 1.41
CA ALA A 192 3.66 -19.40 1.27
C ALA A 192 3.95 -20.47 2.33
N ILE A 193 3.50 -20.28 3.58
CA ILE A 193 3.68 -21.24 4.67
C ILE A 193 2.73 -22.43 4.52
N ARG A 194 1.45 -22.20 4.14
CA ARG A 194 0.44 -23.25 4.09
C ARG A 194 0.54 -24.13 2.84
N TYR A 195 0.82 -23.52 1.69
CA TYR A 195 0.71 -24.17 0.38
C TYR A 195 2.01 -24.12 -0.42
N GLY A 196 3.04 -23.46 0.12
CA GLY A 196 4.35 -23.34 -0.51
C GLY A 196 4.49 -22.15 -1.47
N PRO A 197 5.75 -21.80 -1.81
CA PRO A 197 6.05 -20.64 -2.67
C PRO A 197 5.44 -20.72 -4.08
N ARG A 198 5.32 -21.92 -4.65
CA ARG A 198 4.71 -22.12 -5.99
C ARG A 198 3.25 -21.69 -6.03
N VAL A 199 2.46 -22.10 -5.03
CA VAL A 199 1.03 -21.70 -4.93
C VAL A 199 0.92 -20.21 -4.71
N ALA A 200 1.79 -19.60 -3.87
CA ALA A 200 1.87 -18.17 -3.71
C ALA A 200 2.15 -17.47 -5.06
N GLY A 201 3.09 -17.99 -5.84
CA GLY A 201 3.39 -17.48 -7.19
C GLY A 201 2.20 -17.55 -8.15
N PHE A 202 1.52 -18.67 -8.22
CA PHE A 202 0.31 -18.82 -9.07
C PHE A 202 -0.82 -17.88 -8.62
N SER A 203 -0.97 -17.62 -7.31
CA SER A 203 -1.92 -16.63 -6.82
C SER A 203 -1.61 -15.23 -7.34
N VAL A 204 -0.32 -14.84 -7.35
CA VAL A 204 0.11 -13.55 -7.93
C VAL A 204 -0.13 -13.51 -9.44
N VAL A 205 0.19 -14.58 -10.16
CA VAL A 205 -0.10 -14.70 -11.62
C VAL A 205 -1.58 -14.45 -11.88
N ALA A 206 -2.48 -15.12 -11.14
CA ALA A 206 -3.91 -14.97 -11.32
C ALA A 206 -4.38 -13.52 -11.06
N LEU A 207 -3.93 -12.90 -9.94
CA LEU A 207 -4.27 -11.52 -9.62
C LEU A 207 -3.81 -10.54 -10.71
N TYR A 208 -2.58 -10.70 -11.19
CA TYR A 208 -1.98 -9.74 -12.13
C TYR A 208 -2.47 -9.94 -13.57
N THR A 209 -2.92 -11.13 -13.93
CA THR A 209 -3.66 -11.35 -15.18
C THR A 209 -4.98 -10.58 -15.21
N VAL A 210 -5.63 -10.38 -14.05
CA VAL A 210 -6.82 -9.52 -13.94
C VAL A 210 -6.45 -8.03 -13.98
N VAL A 211 -5.29 -7.64 -13.45
CA VAL A 211 -4.84 -6.23 -13.48
C VAL A 211 -4.68 -5.72 -14.92
N LEU A 212 -4.15 -6.52 -15.86
CA LEU A 212 -3.88 -6.08 -17.22
C LEU A 212 -5.11 -5.55 -17.97
N PRO A 213 -6.24 -6.28 -18.09
CA PRO A 213 -7.43 -5.72 -18.73
C PRO A 213 -8.07 -4.60 -17.89
N LEU A 214 -7.95 -4.64 -16.56
CA LEU A 214 -8.51 -3.63 -15.67
C LEU A 214 -7.75 -2.29 -15.81
N SER A 215 -6.43 -2.32 -15.92
CA SER A 215 -5.60 -1.13 -16.13
C SER A 215 -5.80 -0.51 -17.52
N ALA A 216 -6.09 -1.32 -18.54
CA ALA A 216 -6.40 -0.85 -19.89
C ALA A 216 -7.81 -0.25 -20.00
N ALA A 217 -8.75 -0.63 -19.12
CA ALA A 217 -10.15 -0.26 -19.20
C ALA A 217 -10.40 1.27 -19.25
N PRO A 218 -9.72 2.15 -18.49
CA PRO A 218 -9.93 3.60 -18.60
C PRO A 218 -9.70 4.14 -19.99
N TYR A 219 -8.69 3.67 -20.70
CA TYR A 219 -8.43 4.04 -22.08
C TYR A 219 -9.47 3.47 -23.05
N LEU A 220 -9.77 2.17 -22.92
CA LEU A 220 -10.70 1.47 -23.82
C LEU A 220 -12.14 1.96 -23.67
N LEU A 221 -12.54 2.44 -22.49
CA LEU A 221 -13.87 2.99 -22.22
C LEU A 221 -13.96 4.50 -22.45
N GLY A 222 -12.87 5.16 -22.89
CA GLY A 222 -12.84 6.59 -23.16
C GLY A 222 -12.84 7.48 -21.91
N TYR A 223 -12.50 6.94 -20.74
CA TYR A 223 -12.33 7.73 -19.51
C TYR A 223 -10.99 8.45 -19.42
N ALA A 224 -9.98 7.99 -20.16
CA ALA A 224 -8.64 8.59 -20.17
C ALA A 224 -8.07 8.62 -21.59
N GLY A 225 -7.26 9.67 -21.88
CA GLY A 225 -6.71 9.93 -23.20
C GLY A 225 -5.55 8.99 -23.60
N TRP A 226 -4.99 9.22 -24.80
CA TRP A 226 -3.91 8.39 -25.35
C TRP A 226 -2.61 8.43 -24.53
N LEU A 227 -2.33 9.54 -23.82
CA LEU A 227 -1.18 9.65 -22.93
C LEU A 227 -1.25 8.65 -21.79
N TYR A 228 -2.45 8.43 -21.23
CA TYR A 228 -2.69 7.35 -20.29
C TYR A 228 -2.40 5.99 -20.92
N GLY A 229 -2.94 5.75 -22.13
CA GLY A 229 -2.77 4.49 -22.84
C GLY A 229 -1.29 4.10 -23.02
N VAL A 230 -0.44 5.05 -23.40
CA VAL A 230 1.01 4.85 -23.53
C VAL A 230 1.65 4.60 -22.15
N SER A 231 1.31 5.41 -21.15
CA SER A 231 1.89 5.32 -19.82
C SER A 231 1.54 3.99 -19.13
N ILE A 232 0.29 3.57 -19.24
CA ILE A 232 -0.16 2.30 -18.63
C ILE A 232 0.44 1.09 -19.34
N LEU A 233 0.62 1.15 -20.66
CA LEU A 233 1.30 0.10 -21.40
C LEU A 233 2.72 -0.14 -20.87
N ILE A 234 3.46 0.92 -20.57
CA ILE A 234 4.80 0.82 -19.98
C ILE A 234 4.74 0.14 -18.59
N ALA A 235 3.77 0.51 -17.76
CA ALA A 235 3.55 -0.14 -16.46
C ALA A 235 3.18 -1.61 -16.61
N ASP A 236 2.32 -1.95 -17.57
CA ASP A 236 1.84 -3.29 -17.84
C ASP A 236 2.93 -4.22 -18.40
N LEU A 237 3.91 -3.70 -19.13
CA LEU A 237 5.11 -4.46 -19.50
C LEU A 237 5.88 -4.95 -18.27
N VAL A 238 5.95 -4.13 -17.21
CA VAL A 238 6.55 -4.55 -15.93
C VAL A 238 5.64 -5.55 -15.21
N VAL A 239 4.32 -5.38 -15.25
CA VAL A 239 3.35 -6.36 -14.72
C VAL A 239 3.54 -7.73 -15.40
N VAL A 240 3.72 -7.77 -16.72
CA VAL A 240 4.02 -9.03 -17.47
C VAL A 240 5.35 -9.64 -16.99
N ALA A 241 6.37 -8.83 -16.73
CA ALA A 241 7.63 -9.34 -16.16
C ALA A 241 7.41 -9.93 -14.76
N VAL A 242 6.57 -9.29 -13.92
CA VAL A 242 6.20 -9.84 -12.60
C VAL A 242 5.45 -11.17 -12.74
N ILE A 243 4.52 -11.29 -13.67
CA ILE A 243 3.80 -12.55 -13.94
C ILE A 243 4.79 -13.67 -14.27
N ARG A 244 5.77 -13.41 -15.14
CA ARG A 244 6.80 -14.40 -15.53
C ARG A 244 7.68 -14.82 -14.34
N GLU A 245 8.13 -13.88 -13.52
CA GLU A 245 8.94 -14.16 -12.32
C GLU A 245 8.11 -14.92 -11.28
N SER A 246 6.83 -14.55 -11.10
CA SER A 246 5.92 -15.18 -10.13
C SER A 246 5.56 -16.61 -10.50
N ALA A 247 5.51 -16.96 -11.78
CA ALA A 247 5.31 -18.35 -12.22
C ALA A 247 6.39 -19.32 -11.72
N LYS A 248 7.57 -18.79 -11.36
CA LYS A 248 8.73 -19.53 -10.81
C LYS A 248 9.07 -19.05 -9.41
N LEU A 249 8.10 -18.51 -8.65
CA LEU A 249 8.35 -17.90 -7.36
C LEU A 249 8.97 -18.88 -6.35
N GLY A 250 10.06 -18.46 -5.75
CA GLY A 250 10.79 -19.15 -4.70
C GLY A 250 11.58 -18.17 -3.84
N PRO A 251 12.23 -18.62 -2.77
CA PRO A 251 13.05 -17.75 -1.91
C PRO A 251 14.11 -16.97 -2.68
N ASP A 252 14.72 -17.59 -3.71
CA ASP A 252 15.83 -17.02 -4.46
C ASP A 252 15.45 -15.81 -5.33
N ASN A 253 14.19 -15.73 -5.79
CA ASN A 253 13.73 -14.64 -6.66
C ASN A 253 12.65 -13.76 -6.02
N ALA A 254 12.17 -14.05 -4.81
CA ALA A 254 11.09 -13.32 -4.16
C ALA A 254 11.43 -11.81 -3.99
N THR A 255 12.63 -11.48 -3.54
CA THR A 255 13.08 -10.09 -3.39
C THR A 255 13.12 -9.33 -4.73
N ARG A 256 13.59 -9.99 -5.81
CA ARG A 256 13.58 -9.41 -7.15
C ARG A 256 12.15 -9.16 -7.62
N THR A 257 11.27 -10.15 -7.45
CA THR A 257 9.85 -10.05 -7.80
C THR A 257 9.17 -8.90 -7.03
N SER A 258 9.41 -8.79 -5.73
CA SER A 258 8.91 -7.70 -4.88
C SER A 258 9.37 -6.31 -5.35
N ARG A 259 10.61 -6.17 -5.83
CA ARG A 259 11.13 -4.92 -6.42
C ARG A 259 10.43 -4.58 -7.75
N LEU A 260 10.21 -5.56 -8.62
CA LEU A 260 9.48 -5.36 -9.87
C LEU A 260 8.02 -4.93 -9.60
N ILE A 261 7.37 -5.52 -8.59
CA ILE A 261 6.04 -5.10 -8.17
C ILE A 261 6.03 -3.63 -7.72
N LYS A 262 7.00 -3.22 -6.90
CA LYS A 262 7.10 -1.80 -6.50
C LYS A 262 7.29 -0.88 -7.70
N LEU A 263 8.09 -1.28 -8.68
CA LEU A 263 8.29 -0.53 -9.91
C LEU A 263 6.97 -0.42 -10.69
N SER A 264 6.23 -1.52 -10.89
CA SER A 264 4.93 -1.49 -11.58
C SER A 264 3.90 -0.61 -10.86
N MET A 265 3.85 -0.65 -9.52
CA MET A 265 2.99 0.23 -8.72
C MET A 265 3.36 1.72 -8.91
N THR A 266 4.65 2.04 -8.91
CA THR A 266 5.12 3.43 -9.11
C THR A 266 4.77 3.94 -10.50
N LEU A 267 5.04 3.13 -11.53
CA LEU A 267 4.67 3.47 -12.91
C LEU A 267 3.15 3.57 -13.10
N GLY A 268 2.39 2.69 -12.44
CA GLY A 268 0.93 2.73 -12.42
C GLY A 268 0.38 4.03 -11.83
N ILE A 269 0.94 4.51 -10.71
CA ILE A 269 0.53 5.80 -10.12
C ILE A 269 0.83 6.95 -11.08
N VAL A 270 1.98 6.95 -11.76
CA VAL A 270 2.30 7.97 -12.76
C VAL A 270 1.30 7.92 -13.92
N ALA A 271 0.97 6.72 -14.43
CA ALA A 271 -0.03 6.55 -15.46
C ALA A 271 -1.42 7.02 -15.00
N PHE A 272 -1.81 6.73 -13.76
CA PHE A 272 -3.09 7.15 -13.19
C PHE A 272 -3.17 8.67 -13.04
N LEU A 273 -2.08 9.33 -12.62
CA LEU A 273 -2.00 10.79 -12.59
C LEU A 273 -2.16 11.39 -14.00
N VAL A 274 -1.43 10.83 -14.98
CA VAL A 274 -1.56 11.26 -16.38
C VAL A 274 -2.99 11.06 -16.88
N GLY A 275 -3.61 9.90 -16.59
CA GLY A 275 -4.97 9.61 -17.02
C GLY A 275 -6.05 10.46 -16.36
N ALA A 276 -5.79 10.93 -15.15
CA ALA A 276 -6.73 11.78 -14.42
C ALA A 276 -6.68 13.26 -14.87
N VAL A 277 -5.58 13.69 -15.55
CA VAL A 277 -5.39 15.08 -16.02
C VAL A 277 -5.41 15.22 -17.55
N SER A 278 -5.56 14.12 -18.30
CA SER A 278 -5.64 14.08 -19.75
C SER A 278 -7.03 13.78 -20.26
#